data_170e94e563403d71c539248dd6b49a87
#
_entry.id   170e94e563403d71c539248dd6b49a87
#
_cell.length_a   1.000
_cell.length_b   1.000
_cell.length_c   1.000
_cell.angle_alpha   90.00
_cell.angle_beta   90.00
_cell.angle_gamma   90.00
#
_symmetry.space_group_name_H-M   'P 1'
#
loop_
_entity.id
_entity.type
_entity.pdbx_description
1 polymer ?
#
loop_
_entity_poly.entity_id
_entity_poly.type
_entity_poly.pdbx_seq_one_letter_code
_entity_poly.pdbx_strand_id
1 'polypeptide(L)'
;MAINIATKAILKILSFGGIDVEVSRQLADLKRLDPMKIFYKKMDLQVYNGDYEVPIRVFFPDEASCLEKDQIKGRKIMLFLHGGGWATEHVENYERVCSRMAQATGQTVAAVEYRLAPEHKFPTGLMDCYTVARALYTHPDTKPEDITLIGDSAGGNLAAALSIMARDRGEFMPKRQILIYPAVNNDYSEKSLFSSVRENGQDYLLTAGKLKDYINLYAGSEEDKLNPYFAPILEKDLSGQPDTL
;
A
#
# COMPACT_ATOMS: atom_id res chain seq x y z
N MET A 1 0.25 4.29 -25.26
CA MET A 1 0.90 3.26 -26.12
C MET A 1 -0.06 2.08 -26.25
N ALA A 2 -0.39 1.66 -27.47
CA ALA A 2 -1.24 0.49 -27.67
C ALA A 2 -0.44 -0.78 -27.33
N ILE A 3 -1.02 -1.66 -26.51
CA ILE A 3 -0.45 -2.97 -26.17
C ILE A 3 -0.47 -3.83 -27.45
N ASN A 4 0.63 -4.53 -27.76
CA ASN A 4 0.67 -5.39 -28.93
C ASN A 4 -0.26 -6.62 -28.77
N ILE A 5 -0.65 -7.21 -29.90
CA ILE A 5 -1.63 -8.31 -29.97
C ILE A 5 -1.19 -9.52 -29.15
N ALA A 6 0.10 -9.89 -29.18
CA ALA A 6 0.63 -11.02 -28.42
C ALA A 6 0.53 -10.79 -26.90
N THR A 7 0.91 -9.59 -26.44
CA THR A 7 0.77 -9.19 -25.02
C THR A 7 -0.69 -9.19 -24.61
N LYS A 8 -1.59 -8.69 -25.45
CA LYS A 8 -3.03 -8.69 -25.17
C LYS A 8 -3.59 -10.11 -25.05
N ALA A 9 -3.17 -11.05 -25.89
CA ALA A 9 -3.56 -12.44 -25.82
C ALA A 9 -3.10 -13.12 -24.51
N ILE A 10 -1.85 -12.86 -24.10
CA ILE A 10 -1.32 -13.37 -22.82
C ILE A 10 -2.10 -12.79 -21.63
N LEU A 11 -2.33 -11.47 -21.63
CA LEU A 11 -3.11 -10.82 -20.57
C LEU A 11 -4.54 -11.39 -20.50
N LYS A 12 -5.16 -11.69 -21.65
CA LYS A 12 -6.48 -12.31 -21.71
C LYS A 12 -6.48 -13.71 -21.06
N ILE A 13 -5.48 -14.54 -21.33
CA ILE A 13 -5.33 -15.85 -20.69
C ILE A 13 -5.20 -15.71 -19.17
N LEU A 14 -4.40 -14.75 -18.69
CA LEU A 14 -4.18 -14.48 -17.28
C LEU A 14 -5.39 -13.80 -16.59
N SER A 15 -6.34 -13.28 -17.37
CA SER A 15 -7.56 -12.65 -16.82
C SER A 15 -8.63 -13.66 -16.41
N PHE A 16 -8.59 -14.90 -16.92
CA PHE A 16 -9.59 -15.92 -16.61
C PHE A 16 -9.52 -16.39 -15.16
N GLY A 17 -10.70 -16.56 -14.54
CA GLY A 17 -10.87 -17.04 -13.18
C GLY A 17 -11.01 -15.92 -12.14
N GLY A 18 -11.67 -16.25 -11.02
CA GLY A 18 -11.73 -15.43 -9.81
C GLY A 18 -10.39 -15.42 -9.06
N ILE A 19 -10.34 -14.67 -7.96
CA ILE A 19 -9.17 -14.67 -7.07
C ILE A 19 -9.25 -15.86 -6.16
N ASP A 20 -8.28 -16.76 -6.29
CA ASP A 20 -7.92 -17.71 -5.26
C ASP A 20 -6.79 -17.10 -4.43
N VAL A 21 -7.10 -16.74 -3.18
CA VAL A 21 -6.16 -16.06 -2.28
C VAL A 21 -4.97 -16.96 -1.98
N GLU A 22 -5.17 -18.26 -1.77
CA GLU A 22 -4.09 -19.20 -1.47
C GLU A 22 -3.12 -19.34 -2.64
N VAL A 23 -3.64 -19.56 -3.85
CA VAL A 23 -2.82 -19.62 -5.07
C VAL A 23 -2.12 -18.29 -5.32
N SER A 24 -2.79 -17.16 -5.08
CA SER A 24 -2.20 -15.84 -5.27
C SER A 24 -1.05 -15.59 -4.28
N ARG A 25 -1.19 -16.02 -3.02
CA ARG A 25 -0.14 -15.96 -2.01
C ARG A 25 1.05 -16.87 -2.37
N GLN A 26 0.80 -18.09 -2.82
CA GLN A 26 1.87 -19.00 -3.27
C GLN A 26 2.64 -18.43 -4.46
N LEU A 27 1.97 -17.77 -5.41
CA LEU A 27 2.63 -17.07 -6.52
C LEU A 27 3.44 -15.85 -6.03
N ALA A 28 2.95 -15.13 -5.05
CA ALA A 28 3.68 -14.05 -4.41
C ALA A 28 4.94 -14.56 -3.71
N ASP A 29 4.89 -15.74 -3.07
CA ASP A 29 6.04 -16.36 -2.41
C ASP A 29 7.20 -16.65 -3.38
N LEU A 30 6.93 -16.90 -4.66
CA LEU A 30 7.99 -17.04 -5.66
C LEU A 30 8.82 -15.77 -5.83
N LYS A 31 8.26 -14.59 -5.61
CA LYS A 31 8.99 -13.31 -5.63
C LYS A 31 10.00 -13.19 -4.48
N ARG A 32 9.84 -14.00 -3.43
CA ARG A 32 10.76 -14.03 -2.29
C ARG A 32 12.11 -14.67 -2.63
N LEU A 33 12.21 -15.37 -3.76
CA LEU A 33 13.44 -16.00 -4.25
C LEU A 33 14.36 -14.98 -4.94
N ASP A 34 14.71 -13.89 -4.26
CA ASP A 34 15.64 -12.89 -4.76
C ASP A 34 17.04 -13.13 -4.13
N PRO A 35 18.03 -13.60 -4.91
CA PRO A 35 19.38 -13.84 -4.39
C PRO A 35 20.11 -12.55 -3.94
N MET A 36 19.62 -11.39 -4.35
CA MET A 36 20.21 -10.10 -3.96
C MET A 36 19.79 -9.65 -2.56
N LYS A 37 18.83 -10.32 -1.91
CA LYS A 37 18.34 -9.95 -0.57
C LYS A 37 19.43 -9.85 0.50
N ILE A 38 20.48 -10.65 0.40
CA ILE A 38 21.63 -10.63 1.32
C ILE A 38 22.43 -9.31 1.28
N PHE A 39 22.29 -8.55 0.20
CA PHE A 39 22.97 -7.27 0.02
C PHE A 39 22.11 -6.06 0.40
N TYR A 40 20.83 -6.25 0.72
CA TYR A 40 19.96 -5.14 1.10
C TYR A 40 20.28 -4.66 2.51
N LYS A 41 20.50 -3.38 2.64
CA LYS A 41 20.72 -2.72 3.93
C LYS A 41 19.37 -2.48 4.57
N LYS A 42 18.97 -3.37 5.48
CA LYS A 42 17.64 -3.38 6.09
C LYS A 42 17.69 -3.72 7.58
N MET A 43 16.64 -3.32 8.29
CA MET A 43 16.39 -3.60 9.69
C MET A 43 14.92 -3.84 9.92
N ASP A 44 14.59 -4.79 10.80
CA ASP A 44 13.22 -5.06 11.20
C ASP A 44 12.90 -4.37 12.53
N LEU A 45 11.77 -3.69 12.59
CA LEU A 45 11.22 -2.99 13.75
C LEU A 45 9.77 -3.41 13.96
N GLN A 46 9.19 -3.01 15.09
CA GLN A 46 7.78 -3.25 15.39
C GLN A 46 7.18 -2.02 16.08
N VAL A 47 5.88 -1.77 15.81
CA VAL A 47 5.09 -0.75 16.49
C VAL A 47 3.84 -1.39 17.08
N TYR A 48 3.62 -1.19 18.38
CA TYR A 48 2.49 -1.79 19.08
C TYR A 48 1.17 -1.07 18.76
N ASN A 49 0.17 -1.83 18.34
CA ASN A 49 -1.18 -1.36 17.97
C ASN A 49 -2.25 -1.76 19.01
N GLY A 50 -1.88 -1.86 20.29
CA GLY A 50 -2.83 -2.21 21.35
C GLY A 50 -3.03 -3.72 21.55
N ASP A 51 -3.13 -4.50 20.48
CA ASP A 51 -3.29 -5.96 20.49
C ASP A 51 -2.29 -6.71 19.60
N TYR A 52 -1.55 -5.94 18.77
CA TYR A 52 -0.67 -6.50 17.77
C TYR A 52 0.60 -5.66 17.61
N GLU A 53 1.73 -6.32 17.47
CA GLU A 53 3.00 -5.69 17.12
C GLU A 53 3.12 -5.64 15.59
N VAL A 54 2.82 -4.48 14.99
CA VAL A 54 2.88 -4.30 13.53
C VAL A 54 4.34 -4.30 13.09
N PRO A 55 4.76 -5.30 12.28
CA PRO A 55 6.13 -5.35 11.80
C PRO A 55 6.40 -4.26 10.76
N ILE A 56 7.60 -3.71 10.80
CA ILE A 56 8.09 -2.72 9.84
C ILE A 56 9.45 -3.15 9.37
N ARG A 57 9.67 -3.17 8.05
CA ARG A 57 11.01 -3.35 7.49
C ARG A 57 11.55 -2.05 6.95
N VAL A 58 12.68 -1.64 7.48
CA VAL A 58 13.35 -0.37 7.12
C VAL A 58 14.50 -0.67 6.17
N PHE A 59 14.51 0.02 5.03
CA PHE A 59 15.57 -0.07 4.01
C PHE A 59 16.35 1.23 3.97
N PHE A 60 17.68 1.11 3.97
CA PHE A 60 18.60 2.23 3.99
C PHE A 60 19.23 2.44 2.60
N PRO A 61 19.53 3.69 2.23
CA PRO A 61 20.14 4.01 0.96
C PRO A 61 21.55 3.43 0.82
N ASP A 62 22.30 3.34 1.94
CA ASP A 62 23.67 2.89 2.00
C ASP A 62 24.02 2.23 3.35
N GLU A 63 25.24 1.72 3.47
CA GLU A 63 25.71 1.04 4.68
C GLU A 63 25.94 2.00 5.84
N ALA A 64 26.46 3.19 5.57
CA ALA A 64 26.71 4.20 6.60
C ALA A 64 25.40 4.56 7.29
N SER A 65 24.35 4.79 6.52
CA SER A 65 23.00 5.05 7.03
C SER A 65 22.44 3.90 7.88
N CYS A 66 22.76 2.66 7.54
CA CYS A 66 22.31 1.48 8.30
C CYS A 66 23.02 1.35 9.65
N LEU A 67 24.28 1.79 9.75
CA LEU A 67 25.12 1.67 10.93
C LEU A 67 25.02 2.86 11.89
N GLU A 68 24.39 3.95 11.52
CA GLU A 68 24.17 5.09 12.40
C GLU A 68 23.34 4.71 13.62
N LYS A 69 23.71 5.23 14.80
CA LYS A 69 22.99 4.97 16.05
C LYS A 69 21.58 5.56 16.03
N ASP A 70 21.41 6.72 15.38
CA ASP A 70 20.16 7.44 15.29
C ASP A 70 19.50 7.16 13.94
N GLN A 71 18.60 6.20 13.91
CA GLN A 71 17.99 5.71 12.67
C GLN A 71 16.90 6.63 12.09
N ILE A 72 16.43 7.61 12.86
CA ILE A 72 15.28 8.46 12.52
C ILE A 72 15.67 9.93 12.39
N LYS A 73 16.53 10.42 13.29
CA LYS A 73 16.85 11.83 13.42
C LYS A 73 17.41 12.47 12.15
N GLY A 74 16.72 13.51 11.67
CA GLY A 74 17.12 14.27 10.48
C GLY A 74 17.05 13.52 9.16
N ARG A 75 16.41 12.35 9.12
CA ARG A 75 16.26 11.56 7.90
C ARG A 75 14.98 11.92 7.15
N LYS A 76 15.07 11.88 5.82
CA LYS A 76 13.91 11.82 4.97
C LYS A 76 13.42 10.39 4.87
N ILE A 77 12.14 10.17 5.13
CA ILE A 77 11.56 8.84 5.24
C ILE A 77 10.40 8.71 4.27
N MET A 78 10.38 7.61 3.52
CA MET A 78 9.21 7.16 2.78
C MET A 78 8.50 6.08 3.60
N LEU A 79 7.29 6.35 4.05
CA LEU A 79 6.43 5.34 4.67
C LEU A 79 5.68 4.61 3.55
N PHE A 80 6.09 3.37 3.28
CA PHE A 80 5.61 2.57 2.17
C PHE A 80 4.53 1.57 2.60
N LEU A 81 3.39 1.62 1.92
CA LEU A 81 2.28 0.70 2.07
C LEU A 81 2.14 -0.13 0.80
N HIS A 82 2.32 -1.45 0.91
CA HIS A 82 2.35 -2.32 -0.26
C HIS A 82 0.97 -2.62 -0.83
N GLY A 83 0.92 -2.96 -2.12
CA GLY A 83 -0.27 -3.43 -2.82
C GLY A 83 -0.61 -4.90 -2.52
N GLY A 84 -1.39 -5.52 -3.42
CA GLY A 84 -1.80 -6.92 -3.29
C GLY A 84 -3.25 -7.11 -2.87
N GLY A 85 -4.14 -6.14 -3.19
CA GLY A 85 -5.59 -6.26 -2.94
C GLY A 85 -5.94 -6.45 -1.47
N TRP A 86 -5.15 -5.92 -0.56
CA TRP A 86 -5.27 -6.08 0.90
C TRP A 86 -5.15 -7.52 1.41
N ALA A 87 -4.81 -8.50 0.54
CA ALA A 87 -4.96 -9.93 0.83
C ALA A 87 -3.78 -10.83 0.46
N THR A 88 -2.90 -10.44 -0.46
CA THR A 88 -2.02 -11.43 -1.12
C THR A 88 -0.53 -11.18 -1.07
N GLU A 89 -0.07 -9.97 -0.84
CA GLU A 89 1.37 -9.63 -0.84
C GLU A 89 1.86 -9.34 0.58
N HIS A 90 3.18 -9.27 0.74
CA HIS A 90 3.89 -8.98 1.97
C HIS A 90 5.06 -8.04 1.70
N VAL A 91 5.57 -7.36 2.72
CA VAL A 91 6.77 -6.51 2.59
C VAL A 91 7.94 -7.28 1.98
N GLU A 92 8.05 -8.57 2.26
CA GLU A 92 9.11 -9.42 1.69
C GLU A 92 9.08 -9.49 0.15
N ASN A 93 7.90 -9.38 -0.46
CA ASN A 93 7.75 -9.35 -1.92
C ASN A 93 8.22 -8.02 -2.53
N TYR A 94 8.24 -6.96 -1.73
CA TYR A 94 8.62 -5.60 -2.11
C TYR A 94 10.05 -5.20 -1.72
N GLU A 95 10.84 -6.10 -1.09
CA GLU A 95 12.19 -5.77 -0.63
C GLU A 95 13.08 -5.17 -1.72
N ARG A 96 13.03 -5.74 -2.93
CA ARG A 96 13.79 -5.23 -4.08
C ARG A 96 13.35 -3.83 -4.49
N VAL A 97 12.05 -3.56 -4.47
CA VAL A 97 11.48 -2.25 -4.81
C VAL A 97 11.88 -1.23 -3.75
N CYS A 98 11.67 -1.54 -2.47
CA CYS A 98 11.99 -0.66 -1.35
C CYS A 98 13.50 -0.36 -1.25
N SER A 99 14.34 -1.38 -1.41
CA SER A 99 15.80 -1.20 -1.42
C SER A 99 16.26 -0.30 -2.58
N ARG A 100 15.74 -0.52 -3.80
CA ARG A 100 16.06 0.34 -4.95
C ARG A 100 15.52 1.76 -4.78
N MET A 101 14.34 1.90 -4.21
CA MET A 101 13.75 3.21 -3.91
C MET A 101 14.64 3.98 -2.92
N ALA A 102 15.08 3.33 -1.84
CA ALA A 102 16.01 3.93 -0.88
C ALA A 102 17.30 4.39 -1.55
N GLN A 103 17.94 3.52 -2.33
CA GLN A 103 19.18 3.83 -3.06
C GLN A 103 19.02 4.97 -4.06
N ALA A 104 17.94 4.93 -4.86
CA ALA A 104 17.72 5.92 -5.92
C ALA A 104 17.39 7.33 -5.39
N THR A 105 16.75 7.40 -4.23
CA THR A 105 16.28 8.68 -3.64
C THR A 105 17.19 9.20 -2.54
N GLY A 106 18.09 8.37 -2.01
CA GLY A 106 18.88 8.70 -0.82
C GLY A 106 18.04 8.81 0.45
N GLN A 107 16.81 8.29 0.46
CA GLN A 107 15.89 8.34 1.60
C GLN A 107 15.75 6.97 2.25
N THR A 108 15.43 6.94 3.52
CA THR A 108 15.04 5.70 4.21
C THR A 108 13.63 5.30 3.79
N VAL A 109 13.40 4.01 3.52
CA VAL A 109 12.06 3.48 3.23
C VAL A 109 11.62 2.58 4.38
N ALA A 110 10.52 2.93 5.05
CA ALA A 110 9.89 2.14 6.10
C ALA A 110 8.65 1.46 5.52
N ALA A 111 8.71 0.16 5.30
CA ALA A 111 7.61 -0.62 4.72
C ALA A 111 6.81 -1.32 5.82
N VAL A 112 5.49 -1.13 5.81
CA VAL A 112 4.59 -1.64 6.84
C VAL A 112 4.04 -3.01 6.44
N GLU A 113 4.24 -4.02 7.29
CA GLU A 113 3.65 -5.34 7.18
C GLU A 113 2.28 -5.35 7.89
N TYR A 114 1.28 -4.78 7.26
CA TYR A 114 -0.08 -4.70 7.82
C TYR A 114 -0.83 -6.03 7.70
N ARG A 115 -1.75 -6.31 8.62
CA ARG A 115 -2.57 -7.52 8.63
C ARG A 115 -3.50 -7.58 7.42
N LEU A 116 -3.57 -8.75 6.80
CA LEU A 116 -4.26 -8.98 5.53
C LEU A 116 -5.65 -9.57 5.69
N ALA A 117 -6.51 -9.27 4.73
CA ALA A 117 -7.79 -9.95 4.50
C ALA A 117 -7.54 -11.34 3.84
N PRO A 118 -8.47 -12.28 3.95
CA PRO A 118 -9.77 -12.19 4.63
C PRO A 118 -9.69 -12.39 6.15
N GLU A 119 -8.53 -12.77 6.71
CA GLU A 119 -8.35 -13.06 8.12
C GLU A 119 -8.57 -11.79 8.97
N HIS A 120 -8.12 -10.65 8.45
CA HIS A 120 -8.23 -9.35 9.09
C HIS A 120 -8.86 -8.34 8.13
N LYS A 121 -10.18 -8.26 8.19
CA LYS A 121 -10.98 -7.38 7.34
C LYS A 121 -10.83 -5.92 7.70
N PHE A 122 -11.37 -5.04 6.86
CA PHE A 122 -11.48 -3.62 7.14
C PHE A 122 -12.11 -3.37 8.52
N PRO A 123 -11.58 -2.44 9.32
CA PRO A 123 -10.46 -1.53 9.02
C PRO A 123 -9.09 -1.99 9.54
N THR A 124 -8.87 -3.28 9.85
CA THR A 124 -7.69 -3.76 10.59
C THR A 124 -6.36 -3.33 9.95
N GLY A 125 -6.14 -3.66 8.67
CA GLY A 125 -4.90 -3.29 7.99
C GLY A 125 -4.69 -1.76 7.89
N LEU A 126 -5.76 -0.99 7.72
CA LEU A 126 -5.71 0.47 7.76
C LEU A 126 -5.28 0.98 9.15
N MET A 127 -5.81 0.38 10.21
CA MET A 127 -5.45 0.77 11.59
C MET A 127 -4.01 0.42 11.93
N ASP A 128 -3.47 -0.69 11.40
CA ASP A 128 -2.06 -1.03 11.53
C ASP A 128 -1.19 0.05 10.87
N CYS A 129 -1.49 0.40 9.62
CA CYS A 129 -0.81 1.48 8.89
C CYS A 129 -0.92 2.83 9.61
N TYR A 130 -2.11 3.16 10.11
CA TYR A 130 -2.36 4.40 10.85
C TYR A 130 -1.51 4.48 12.13
N THR A 131 -1.42 3.39 12.88
CA THR A 131 -0.65 3.34 14.12
C THR A 131 0.84 3.55 13.86
N VAL A 132 1.37 2.92 12.82
CA VAL A 132 2.77 3.13 12.40
C VAL A 132 3.00 4.57 11.95
N ALA A 133 2.11 5.11 11.12
CA ALA A 133 2.20 6.50 10.66
C ALA A 133 2.15 7.45 11.85
N ARG A 134 1.20 7.31 12.77
CA ARG A 134 1.11 8.13 13.97
C ARG A 134 2.40 8.10 14.77
N ALA A 135 2.94 6.91 15.05
CA ALA A 135 4.19 6.76 15.78
C ALA A 135 5.34 7.51 15.09
N LEU A 136 5.42 7.43 13.76
CA LEU A 136 6.47 8.10 12.99
C LEU A 136 6.26 9.62 12.94
N TYR A 137 5.05 10.10 12.63
CA TYR A 137 4.76 11.53 12.50
C TYR A 137 4.79 12.30 13.83
N THR A 138 4.58 11.62 14.96
CA THR A 138 4.61 12.23 16.31
C THR A 138 5.92 11.99 17.04
N HIS A 139 6.89 11.28 16.42
CA HIS A 139 8.18 11.04 17.04
C HIS A 139 8.97 12.37 17.17
N PRO A 140 9.62 12.64 18.32
CA PRO A 140 10.28 13.94 18.56
C PRO A 140 11.44 14.25 17.62
N ASP A 141 12.05 13.24 17.01
CA ASP A 141 13.18 13.39 16.09
C ASP A 141 12.78 13.42 14.60
N THR A 142 11.48 13.38 14.28
CA THR A 142 10.97 13.50 12.91
C THR A 142 10.30 14.85 12.68
N LYS A 143 10.22 15.22 11.41
CA LYS A 143 9.42 16.37 10.97
C LYS A 143 8.43 15.89 9.90
N PRO A 144 7.16 16.33 9.94
CA PRO A 144 6.16 15.95 8.94
C PRO A 144 6.61 16.22 7.49
N GLU A 145 7.40 17.29 7.27
CA GLU A 145 7.95 17.67 5.96
C GLU A 145 9.00 16.66 5.43
N ASP A 146 9.64 15.90 6.31
CA ASP A 146 10.64 14.91 5.94
C ASP A 146 10.03 13.52 5.69
N ILE A 147 8.72 13.37 5.91
CA ILE A 147 8.00 12.11 5.70
C ILE A 147 7.14 12.20 4.44
N THR A 148 7.29 11.23 3.55
CA THR A 148 6.42 11.04 2.38
C THR A 148 5.67 9.72 2.53
N LEU A 149 4.34 9.77 2.52
CA LEU A 149 3.51 8.58 2.49
C LEU A 149 3.42 8.07 1.05
N ILE A 150 3.63 6.79 0.83
CA ILE A 150 3.62 6.20 -0.52
C ILE A 150 3.00 4.82 -0.50
N GLY A 151 2.21 4.50 -1.52
CA GLY A 151 1.65 3.16 -1.67
C GLY A 151 1.19 2.90 -3.10
N ASP A 152 1.15 1.61 -3.47
CA ASP A 152 0.69 1.14 -4.76
C ASP A 152 -0.61 0.34 -4.63
N SER A 153 -1.53 0.49 -5.59
CA SER A 153 -2.79 -0.28 -5.65
C SER A 153 -3.59 -0.21 -4.33
N ALA A 154 -3.79 -1.34 -3.63
CA ALA A 154 -4.38 -1.41 -2.30
C ALA A 154 -3.60 -0.58 -1.25
N GLY A 155 -2.27 -0.55 -1.34
CA GLY A 155 -1.43 0.30 -0.49
C GLY A 155 -1.62 1.80 -0.79
N GLY A 156 -1.87 2.14 -2.06
CA GLY A 156 -2.26 3.50 -2.45
C GLY A 156 -3.63 3.90 -1.90
N ASN A 157 -4.58 2.96 -1.84
CA ASN A 157 -5.85 3.14 -1.13
C ASN A 157 -5.62 3.41 0.35
N LEU A 158 -4.81 2.56 1.02
CA LEU A 158 -4.50 2.72 2.44
C LEU A 158 -3.83 4.07 2.73
N ALA A 159 -2.94 4.55 1.85
CA ALA A 159 -2.28 5.84 1.97
C ALA A 159 -3.30 7.00 1.89
N ALA A 160 -4.19 6.98 0.90
CA ALA A 160 -5.24 7.99 0.77
C ALA A 160 -6.20 7.98 1.97
N ALA A 161 -6.68 6.79 2.37
CA ALA A 161 -7.57 6.61 3.52
C ALA A 161 -6.91 7.06 4.84
N LEU A 162 -5.63 6.74 5.02
CA LEU A 162 -4.85 7.17 6.18
C LEU A 162 -4.74 8.69 6.26
N SER A 163 -4.50 9.36 5.13
CA SER A 163 -4.42 10.83 5.08
C SER A 163 -5.75 11.49 5.44
N ILE A 164 -6.88 10.95 4.95
CA ILE A 164 -8.22 11.41 5.33
C ILE A 164 -8.45 11.21 6.83
N MET A 165 -8.15 10.01 7.35
CA MET A 165 -8.32 9.68 8.77
C MET A 165 -7.43 10.55 9.68
N ALA A 166 -6.20 10.85 9.26
CA ALA A 166 -5.29 11.70 10.03
C ALA A 166 -5.83 13.14 10.15
N ARG A 167 -6.36 13.69 9.06
CA ARG A 167 -7.05 14.98 9.06
C ARG A 167 -8.24 14.98 10.04
N ASP A 168 -9.11 13.99 9.91
CA ASP A 168 -10.35 13.92 10.67
C ASP A 168 -10.11 13.74 12.18
N ARG A 169 -9.06 13.02 12.56
CA ARG A 169 -8.64 12.83 13.95
C ARG A 169 -7.81 13.96 14.51
N GLY A 170 -7.15 14.76 13.64
CA GLY A 170 -6.30 15.87 14.06
C GLY A 170 -5.07 15.47 14.88
N GLU A 171 -4.63 14.22 14.78
CA GLU A 171 -3.50 13.70 15.57
C GLU A 171 -2.15 14.00 14.92
N PHE A 172 -2.11 13.99 13.60
CA PHE A 172 -0.97 14.36 12.76
C PHE A 172 -1.46 14.68 11.35
N MET A 173 -0.59 15.25 10.50
CA MET A 173 -0.95 15.57 9.12
C MET A 173 0.21 15.24 8.18
N PRO A 174 0.05 14.26 7.29
CA PRO A 174 0.96 14.05 6.17
C PRO A 174 1.05 15.32 5.32
N LYS A 175 2.25 15.66 4.85
CA LYS A 175 2.48 16.83 3.97
C LYS A 175 2.56 16.43 2.51
N ARG A 176 3.00 15.20 2.23
CA ARG A 176 3.16 14.66 0.88
C ARG A 176 2.73 13.20 0.83
N GLN A 177 2.06 12.85 -0.27
CA GLN A 177 1.76 11.45 -0.58
C GLN A 177 1.97 11.15 -2.06
N ILE A 178 2.33 9.91 -2.35
CA ILE A 178 2.49 9.37 -3.69
C ILE A 178 1.56 8.15 -3.82
N LEU A 179 0.57 8.26 -4.68
CA LEU A 179 -0.45 7.23 -4.90
C LEU A 179 -0.22 6.55 -6.25
N ILE A 180 0.36 5.37 -6.25
CA ILE A 180 0.69 4.63 -7.47
C ILE A 180 -0.54 3.77 -7.85
N TYR A 181 -1.22 4.11 -8.96
CA TYR A 181 -2.46 3.45 -9.43
C TYR A 181 -3.39 3.00 -8.29
N PRO A 182 -3.83 3.90 -7.40
CA PRO A 182 -4.51 3.54 -6.17
C PRO A 182 -5.90 2.95 -6.43
N ALA A 183 -6.30 1.93 -5.65
CA ALA A 183 -7.63 1.33 -5.71
C ALA A 183 -8.64 2.12 -4.87
N VAL A 184 -9.00 3.33 -5.27
CA VAL A 184 -9.80 4.28 -4.46
C VAL A 184 -11.31 4.14 -4.60
N ASN A 185 -11.79 3.30 -5.54
CA ASN A 185 -13.22 3.14 -5.85
C ASN A 185 -13.79 1.88 -5.19
N ASN A 186 -15.10 1.92 -4.89
CA ASN A 186 -15.86 0.79 -4.35
C ASN A 186 -16.74 0.10 -5.41
N ASP A 187 -16.93 0.70 -6.59
CA ASP A 187 -17.78 0.18 -7.66
C ASP A 187 -17.00 -0.06 -8.96
N TYR A 188 -16.74 -1.34 -9.24
CA TYR A 188 -16.13 -1.83 -10.48
C TYR A 188 -17.15 -2.63 -11.32
N SER A 189 -18.44 -2.37 -11.16
CA SER A 189 -19.49 -2.96 -11.96
C SER A 189 -19.64 -2.26 -13.33
N GLU A 190 -20.46 -2.85 -14.21
CA GLU A 190 -20.83 -2.21 -15.49
C GLU A 190 -21.59 -0.89 -15.32
N LYS A 191 -22.13 -0.63 -14.12
CA LYS A 191 -22.81 0.62 -13.76
C LYS A 191 -21.86 1.69 -13.23
N SER A 192 -20.57 1.39 -13.09
CA SER A 192 -19.57 2.35 -12.62
C SER A 192 -19.64 3.65 -13.42
N LEU A 193 -19.50 4.77 -12.72
CA LEU A 193 -19.42 6.11 -13.33
C LEU A 193 -18.18 6.29 -14.21
N PHE A 194 -17.14 5.46 -14.01
CA PHE A 194 -15.88 5.53 -14.75
C PHE A 194 -15.92 4.65 -16.00
N SER A 195 -15.80 5.27 -17.19
CA SER A 195 -15.79 4.56 -18.47
C SER A 195 -14.65 3.53 -18.53
N SER A 196 -13.49 3.84 -17.91
CA SER A 196 -12.33 2.96 -17.87
C SER A 196 -12.62 1.59 -17.22
N VAL A 197 -13.57 1.51 -16.28
CA VAL A 197 -14.00 0.23 -15.68
C VAL A 197 -14.66 -0.66 -16.73
N ARG A 198 -15.47 -0.07 -17.61
CA ARG A 198 -16.14 -0.81 -18.69
C ARG A 198 -15.19 -1.13 -19.84
N GLU A 199 -14.34 -0.18 -20.22
CA GLU A 199 -13.41 -0.31 -21.35
C GLU A 199 -12.25 -1.26 -21.05
N ASN A 200 -11.73 -1.25 -19.81
CA ASN A 200 -10.55 -1.98 -19.37
C ASN A 200 -10.83 -3.05 -18.31
N GLY A 201 -12.10 -3.25 -17.93
CA GLY A 201 -12.50 -4.19 -16.89
C GLY A 201 -12.42 -5.67 -17.31
N GLN A 202 -12.09 -5.95 -18.57
CA GLN A 202 -11.95 -7.30 -19.12
C GLN A 202 -10.63 -7.40 -19.90
N ASP A 203 -10.20 -8.63 -20.18
CA ASP A 203 -9.03 -8.92 -21.03
C ASP A 203 -7.66 -8.39 -20.54
N TYR A 204 -7.56 -7.92 -19.29
CA TYR A 204 -6.33 -7.48 -18.65
C TYR A 204 -6.00 -8.33 -17.41
N LEU A 205 -4.77 -8.21 -16.89
CA LEU A 205 -4.32 -8.98 -15.72
C LEU A 205 -5.23 -8.76 -14.50
N LEU A 206 -5.60 -7.50 -14.24
CA LEU A 206 -6.53 -7.11 -13.19
C LEU A 206 -7.86 -6.70 -13.80
N THR A 207 -8.85 -7.59 -13.72
CA THR A 207 -10.20 -7.34 -14.24
C THR A 207 -11.10 -6.68 -13.20
N ALA A 208 -12.20 -6.09 -13.64
CA ALA A 208 -13.26 -5.58 -12.76
C ALA A 208 -13.82 -6.67 -11.83
N GLY A 209 -13.93 -7.92 -12.32
CA GLY A 209 -14.33 -9.07 -11.51
C GLY A 209 -13.33 -9.33 -10.37
N LYS A 210 -12.03 -9.41 -10.68
CA LYS A 210 -10.98 -9.59 -9.67
C LYS A 210 -10.94 -8.45 -8.65
N LEU A 211 -11.13 -7.20 -9.09
CA LEU A 211 -11.22 -6.06 -8.16
C LEU A 211 -12.41 -6.20 -7.22
N LYS A 212 -13.57 -6.64 -7.73
CA LYS A 212 -14.74 -6.92 -6.90
C LYS A 212 -14.47 -8.04 -5.89
N ASP A 213 -13.75 -9.10 -6.29
CA ASP A 213 -13.38 -10.18 -5.39
C ASP A 213 -12.48 -9.65 -4.24
N TYR A 214 -11.46 -8.85 -4.54
CA TYR A 214 -10.60 -8.21 -3.52
C TYR A 214 -11.40 -7.31 -2.57
N ILE A 215 -12.31 -6.49 -3.10
CA ILE A 215 -13.20 -5.65 -2.29
C ILE A 215 -14.05 -6.49 -1.34
N ASN A 216 -14.59 -7.61 -1.80
CA ASN A 216 -15.40 -8.51 -0.97
C ASN A 216 -14.56 -9.24 0.10
N LEU A 217 -13.30 -9.56 -0.20
CA LEU A 217 -12.37 -10.13 0.79
C LEU A 217 -12.05 -9.11 1.88
N TYR A 218 -11.80 -7.85 1.50
CA TYR A 218 -11.41 -6.79 2.41
C TYR A 218 -12.57 -6.27 3.26
N ALA A 219 -13.77 -6.15 2.70
CA ALA A 219 -14.96 -5.68 3.42
C ALA A 219 -15.42 -6.65 4.51
N GLY A 220 -15.73 -6.15 5.68
CA GLY A 220 -16.41 -6.88 6.76
C GLY A 220 -17.92 -6.91 6.56
N SER A 221 -18.48 -5.83 5.98
CA SER A 221 -19.90 -5.65 5.67
C SER A 221 -20.10 -4.85 4.38
N GLU A 222 -21.32 -4.77 3.89
CA GLU A 222 -21.64 -3.91 2.73
C GLU A 222 -21.56 -2.42 3.09
N GLU A 223 -21.83 -2.05 4.34
CA GLU A 223 -21.70 -0.68 4.85
C GLU A 223 -20.26 -0.18 4.80
N ASP A 224 -19.28 -1.06 5.02
CA ASP A 224 -17.86 -0.70 4.93
C ASP A 224 -17.52 -0.09 3.56
N LYS A 225 -18.09 -0.64 2.49
CA LYS A 225 -17.85 -0.18 1.13
C LYS A 225 -18.33 1.25 0.87
N LEU A 226 -19.18 1.78 1.75
CA LEU A 226 -19.68 3.16 1.69
C LEU A 226 -18.87 4.12 2.58
N ASN A 227 -17.86 3.61 3.29
CA ASN A 227 -17.01 4.39 4.16
C ASN A 227 -15.88 5.07 3.35
N PRO A 228 -15.65 6.39 3.49
CA PRO A 228 -14.54 7.08 2.84
C PRO A 228 -13.15 6.54 3.18
N TYR A 229 -12.98 5.90 4.32
CA TYR A 229 -11.72 5.23 4.68
C TYR A 229 -11.55 3.86 3.99
N PHE A 230 -12.62 3.29 3.47
CA PHE A 230 -12.58 2.11 2.59
C PHE A 230 -12.40 2.53 1.13
N ALA A 231 -13.19 3.48 0.69
CA ALA A 231 -13.24 4.00 -0.67
C ALA A 231 -13.01 5.52 -0.67
N PRO A 232 -11.77 5.99 -0.71
CA PRO A 232 -11.42 7.42 -0.64
C PRO A 232 -12.11 8.32 -1.66
N ILE A 233 -12.56 7.75 -2.78
CA ILE A 233 -13.33 8.51 -3.79
C ILE A 233 -14.68 9.03 -3.28
N LEU A 234 -15.19 8.47 -2.19
CA LEU A 234 -16.44 8.91 -1.57
C LEU A 234 -16.27 10.14 -0.69
N GLU A 235 -15.02 10.52 -0.36
CA GLU A 235 -14.74 11.73 0.42
C GLU A 235 -15.13 12.96 -0.42
N LYS A 236 -15.96 13.81 0.17
CA LYS A 236 -16.48 15.02 -0.49
C LYS A 236 -15.64 16.26 -0.26
N ASP A 237 -14.98 16.29 0.88
CA ASP A 237 -14.10 17.40 1.26
C ASP A 237 -12.64 16.94 1.29
N LEU A 238 -11.89 17.31 0.26
CA LEU A 238 -10.47 17.04 0.17
C LEU A 238 -9.60 18.20 0.67
N SER A 239 -10.20 19.21 1.31
CA SER A 239 -9.43 20.29 1.93
C SER A 239 -8.50 19.75 3.02
N GLY A 240 -7.32 20.34 3.14
CA GLY A 240 -6.32 19.93 4.12
C GLY A 240 -5.64 18.58 3.83
N GLN A 241 -5.91 17.96 2.67
CA GLN A 241 -5.18 16.77 2.26
C GLN A 241 -3.73 17.11 1.84
N PRO A 242 -2.78 16.14 1.92
CA PRO A 242 -1.39 16.36 1.53
C PRO A 242 -1.23 16.64 0.04
N ASP A 243 -0.11 17.29 -0.33
CA ASP A 243 0.32 17.38 -1.72
C ASP A 243 0.44 15.96 -2.30
N THR A 244 -0.26 15.71 -3.42
CA THR A 244 -0.47 14.35 -3.95
C THR A 244 0.08 14.23 -5.38
N LEU A 245 0.90 13.18 -5.58
CA LEU A 245 1.36 12.74 -6.88
C LEU A 245 0.72 11.38 -7.21
#